data_9f123b11ce07fc11674da2cabe8bbc72
#
_entry.id   9f123b11ce07fc11674da2cabe8bbc72
#
_cell.length_a   1.000
_cell.length_b   1.000
_cell.length_c   1.000
_cell.angle_alpha   90.00
_cell.angle_beta   90.00
_cell.angle_gamma   90.00
#
_symmetry.space_group_name_H-M   'P 1'
#
loop_
_entity.id
_entity.type
_entity.pdbx_description
1 polymer ?
#
loop_
_entity_poly.entity_id
_entity_poly.type
_entity_poly.pdbx_seq_one_letter_code
_entity_poly.pdbx_strand_id
1 'polypeptide(L)'
;MVDSKTIEALSEALQDEYRARATYQKVIEAFGPVRPFVNIVEAEERHAKALLALFHGYRVEPPKDEWAGRASAPATLAEACRMGVEAEIENAAMYDRLIGQIGDPRAREVMLRLQRASQERHLPAFRRGLERETSGGDRGARTAPLRRRARVRGRGL
;
A
#
# COMPACT_ATOMS: atom_id res chain seq x y z
N MET A 1 -4.31 29.64 -7.51
CA MET A 1 -3.05 28.89 -7.51
C MET A 1 -3.05 28.03 -6.25
N VAL A 2 -2.75 26.73 -6.35
CA VAL A 2 -2.67 25.84 -5.18
C VAL A 2 -1.50 26.26 -4.27
N ASP A 3 -1.68 26.20 -2.97
CA ASP A 3 -0.64 26.58 -2.00
C ASP A 3 0.38 25.43 -1.78
N SER A 4 1.55 25.78 -1.24
CA SER A 4 2.65 24.82 -1.02
C SER A 4 2.28 23.73 -0.02
N LYS A 5 1.51 24.05 1.03
CA LYS A 5 1.07 23.06 2.03
C LYS A 5 0.19 21.98 1.42
N THR A 6 -0.69 22.37 0.50
CA THR A 6 -1.51 21.41 -0.26
C THR A 6 -0.63 20.50 -1.10
N ILE A 7 0.39 21.03 -1.79
CA ILE A 7 1.31 20.22 -2.61
C ILE A 7 2.16 19.27 -1.74
N GLU A 8 2.67 19.75 -0.61
CA GLU A 8 3.41 18.92 0.34
C GLU A 8 2.55 17.77 0.89
N ALA A 9 1.31 18.07 1.27
CA ALA A 9 0.36 17.06 1.75
C ALA A 9 0.00 16.01 0.67
N LEU A 10 -0.23 16.45 -0.56
CA LEU A 10 -0.45 15.54 -1.70
C LEU A 10 0.76 14.66 -1.99
N SER A 11 1.97 15.22 -1.86
CA SER A 11 3.22 14.49 -2.07
C SER A 11 3.42 13.41 -1.01
N GLU A 12 3.16 13.70 0.26
CA GLU A 12 3.22 12.73 1.34
C GLU A 12 2.18 11.61 1.15
N ALA A 13 0.94 11.96 0.84
CA ALA A 13 -0.11 11.00 0.57
C ALA A 13 0.24 10.08 -0.61
N LEU A 14 0.74 10.63 -1.70
CA LEU A 14 1.14 9.86 -2.88
C LEU A 14 2.27 8.87 -2.59
N GLN A 15 3.27 9.27 -1.78
CA GLN A 15 4.33 8.36 -1.36
C GLN A 15 3.82 7.22 -0.48
N ASP A 16 2.82 7.47 0.36
CA ASP A 16 2.21 6.42 1.18
C ASP A 16 1.43 5.40 0.32
N GLU A 17 0.67 5.86 -0.67
CA GLU A 17 0.00 4.97 -1.64
C GLU A 17 1.00 4.15 -2.47
N TYR A 18 2.12 4.75 -2.88
CA TYR A 18 3.21 4.03 -3.55
C TYR A 18 3.84 2.97 -2.66
N ARG A 19 4.07 3.28 -1.38
CA ARG A 19 4.61 2.33 -0.40
C ARG A 19 3.67 1.16 -0.21
N ALA A 20 2.38 1.42 0.01
CA ALA A 20 1.36 0.39 0.17
C ALA A 20 1.29 -0.51 -1.07
N ARG A 21 1.20 0.06 -2.25
CA ARG A 21 1.20 -0.66 -3.52
C ARG A 21 2.43 -1.55 -3.68
N ALA A 22 3.62 -1.01 -3.50
CA ALA A 22 4.88 -1.75 -3.62
C ALA A 22 4.96 -2.91 -2.63
N THR A 23 4.54 -2.69 -1.39
CA THR A 23 4.53 -3.71 -0.34
C THR A 23 3.55 -4.84 -0.66
N TYR A 24 2.32 -4.50 -1.05
CA TYR A 24 1.30 -5.51 -1.36
C TYR A 24 1.62 -6.29 -2.64
N GLN A 25 2.27 -5.67 -3.63
CA GLN A 25 2.82 -6.37 -4.78
C GLN A 25 3.86 -7.42 -4.38
N LYS A 26 4.75 -7.12 -3.42
CA LYS A 26 5.73 -8.08 -2.91
C LYS A 26 5.09 -9.24 -2.18
N VAL A 27 4.01 -9.01 -1.45
CA VAL A 27 3.24 -10.10 -0.84
C VAL A 27 2.63 -11.02 -1.91
N ILE A 28 2.07 -10.45 -2.97
CA ILE A 28 1.51 -11.24 -4.08
C ILE A 28 2.61 -12.02 -4.81
N GLU A 29 3.79 -11.43 -5.03
CA GLU A 29 4.93 -12.13 -5.62
C GLU A 29 5.40 -13.32 -4.75
N ALA A 30 5.34 -13.19 -3.42
CA ALA A 30 5.79 -14.20 -2.48
C ALA A 30 4.76 -15.33 -2.26
N PHE A 31 3.48 -14.99 -2.15
CA PHE A 31 2.41 -15.90 -1.73
C PHE A 31 1.39 -16.24 -2.83
N GLY A 32 1.50 -15.60 -3.99
CA GLY A 32 0.51 -15.70 -5.07
C GLY A 32 -0.64 -14.68 -4.90
N PRO A 33 -1.69 -14.76 -5.77
CA PRO A 33 -2.81 -13.80 -5.79
C PRO A 33 -3.77 -14.04 -4.62
N VAL A 34 -3.30 -13.81 -3.41
CA VAL A 34 -4.06 -14.06 -2.17
C VAL A 34 -4.87 -12.85 -1.73
N ARG A 35 -6.05 -13.10 -1.17
CA ARG A 35 -6.87 -12.05 -0.54
C ARG A 35 -6.34 -11.73 0.86
N PRO A 36 -6.41 -10.45 1.30
CA PRO A 36 -7.04 -9.32 0.63
C PRO A 36 -6.11 -8.57 -0.35
N PHE A 37 -4.83 -8.92 -0.44
CA PHE A 37 -3.78 -8.19 -1.16
C PHE A 37 -4.11 -7.98 -2.65
N VAL A 38 -4.61 -9.00 -3.35
CA VAL A 38 -4.95 -8.91 -4.77
C VAL A 38 -5.98 -7.83 -5.09
N ASN A 39 -6.92 -7.58 -4.17
CA ASN A 39 -7.95 -6.54 -4.36
C ASN A 39 -7.47 -5.17 -3.89
N ILE A 40 -6.71 -5.13 -2.79
CA ILE A 40 -6.25 -3.87 -2.21
C ILE A 40 -5.14 -3.25 -3.05
N VAL A 41 -4.21 -4.02 -3.62
CA VAL A 41 -3.17 -3.48 -4.50
C VAL A 41 -3.76 -2.71 -5.70
N GLU A 42 -4.88 -3.17 -6.25
CA GLU A 42 -5.59 -2.45 -7.32
C GLU A 42 -6.26 -1.17 -6.81
N ALA A 43 -6.73 -1.17 -5.56
CA ALA A 43 -7.28 0.02 -4.93
C ALA A 43 -6.19 1.07 -4.70
N GLU A 44 -5.00 0.68 -4.23
CA GLU A 44 -3.85 1.60 -4.06
C GLU A 44 -3.39 2.19 -5.39
N GLU A 45 -3.43 1.43 -6.46
CA GLU A 45 -3.18 1.95 -7.81
C GLU A 45 -4.20 3.03 -8.20
N ARG A 46 -5.48 2.82 -7.90
CA ARG A 46 -6.53 3.84 -8.15
C ARG A 46 -6.36 5.06 -7.26
N HIS A 47 -5.95 4.88 -5.99
CA HIS A 47 -5.67 5.96 -5.06
C HIS A 47 -4.52 6.84 -5.55
N ALA A 48 -3.41 6.23 -5.95
CA ALA A 48 -2.28 6.95 -6.52
C ALA A 48 -2.71 7.75 -7.78
N LYS A 49 -3.50 7.15 -8.68
CA LYS A 49 -4.03 7.85 -9.86
C LYS A 49 -4.92 9.04 -9.51
N ALA A 50 -5.74 8.92 -8.46
CA ALA A 50 -6.59 10.03 -8.01
C ALA A 50 -5.75 11.22 -7.51
N LEU A 51 -4.67 10.96 -6.78
CA LEU A 51 -3.72 11.98 -6.33
C LEU A 51 -2.94 12.59 -7.50
N LEU A 52 -2.45 11.77 -8.42
CA LEU A 52 -1.76 12.22 -9.64
C LEU A 52 -2.66 13.13 -10.51
N ALA A 53 -3.96 12.84 -10.57
CA ALA A 53 -4.91 13.70 -11.27
C ALA A 53 -5.02 15.11 -10.66
N LEU A 54 -4.85 15.24 -9.34
CA LEU A 54 -4.78 16.56 -8.67
C LEU A 54 -3.50 17.31 -9.06
N PHE A 55 -2.33 16.66 -9.03
CA PHE A 55 -1.08 17.25 -9.50
C PHE A 55 -1.19 17.76 -10.93
N HIS A 56 -1.73 16.94 -11.81
CA HIS A 56 -1.99 17.32 -13.21
C HIS A 56 -2.93 18.52 -13.30
N GLY A 57 -4.04 18.51 -12.56
CA GLY A 57 -5.00 19.62 -12.53
C GLY A 57 -4.43 20.94 -12.00
N TYR A 58 -3.48 20.86 -11.09
CA TYR A 58 -2.73 22.02 -10.57
C TYR A 58 -1.54 22.43 -11.43
N ARG A 59 -1.20 21.64 -12.45
CA ARG A 59 -0.02 21.82 -13.32
C ARG A 59 1.30 21.81 -12.52
N VAL A 60 1.37 20.93 -11.54
CA VAL A 60 2.54 20.68 -10.70
C VAL A 60 3.06 19.28 -10.98
N GLU A 61 4.37 19.15 -11.15
CA GLU A 61 5.02 17.86 -11.33
C GLU A 61 4.90 17.03 -10.06
N PRO A 62 4.35 15.79 -10.12
CA PRO A 62 4.28 14.93 -8.95
C PRO A 62 5.67 14.38 -8.57
N PRO A 63 5.87 14.02 -7.30
CA PRO A 63 7.08 13.33 -6.88
C PRO A 63 7.18 11.95 -7.56
N LYS A 64 8.42 11.50 -7.80
CA LYS A 64 8.67 10.15 -8.32
C LYS A 64 8.29 9.10 -7.29
N ASP A 65 7.94 7.91 -7.77
CA ASP A 65 7.74 6.73 -6.93
C ASP A 65 9.09 6.29 -6.32
N GLU A 66 9.26 6.53 -5.02
CA GLU A 66 10.48 6.16 -4.28
C GLU A 66 10.45 4.71 -3.79
N TRP A 67 9.31 4.03 -3.89
CA TRP A 67 9.07 2.71 -3.29
C TRP A 67 9.14 1.56 -4.27
N ALA A 68 9.06 1.83 -5.58
CA ALA A 68 9.16 0.79 -6.60
C ALA A 68 10.44 -0.04 -6.44
N GLY A 69 10.28 -1.34 -6.24
CA GLY A 69 11.38 -2.28 -6.05
C GLY A 69 12.07 -2.24 -4.68
N ARG A 70 11.65 -1.40 -3.75
CA ARG A 70 12.27 -1.26 -2.41
C ARG A 70 11.53 -2.00 -1.30
N ALA A 71 10.29 -2.39 -1.52
CA ALA A 71 9.50 -3.12 -0.54
C ALA A 71 9.91 -4.60 -0.49
N SER A 72 9.66 -5.24 0.65
CA SER A 72 9.85 -6.68 0.86
C SER A 72 8.60 -7.30 1.47
N ALA A 73 8.37 -8.59 1.21
CA ALA A 73 7.31 -9.34 1.86
C ALA A 73 7.81 -9.95 3.17
N PRO A 74 6.96 -10.04 4.22
CA PRO A 74 7.26 -10.78 5.43
C PRO A 74 7.33 -12.30 5.16
N ALA A 75 7.83 -13.05 6.16
CA ALA A 75 8.03 -14.49 6.02
C ALA A 75 6.71 -15.28 5.95
N THR A 76 5.64 -14.80 6.60
CA THR A 76 4.33 -15.46 6.66
C THR A 76 3.20 -14.56 6.18
N LEU A 77 2.12 -15.18 5.71
CA LEU A 77 0.93 -14.44 5.29
C LEU A 77 0.21 -13.79 6.50
N ALA A 78 0.27 -14.41 7.68
CA ALA A 78 -0.24 -13.80 8.91
C ALA A 78 0.48 -12.50 9.26
N GLU A 79 1.82 -12.47 9.16
CA GLU A 79 2.62 -11.26 9.35
C GLU A 79 2.29 -10.20 8.29
N ALA A 80 2.09 -10.61 7.03
CA ALA A 80 1.69 -9.70 5.97
C ALA A 80 0.33 -9.05 6.26
N CYS A 81 -0.65 -9.81 6.73
CA CYS A 81 -1.96 -9.27 7.12
C CYS A 81 -1.86 -8.33 8.33
N ARG A 82 -1.03 -8.66 9.32
CA ARG A 82 -0.79 -7.78 10.48
C ARG A 82 -0.15 -6.46 10.05
N MET A 83 0.86 -6.53 9.21
CA MET A 83 1.49 -5.35 8.60
C MET A 83 0.48 -4.50 7.83
N GLY A 84 -0.43 -5.12 7.08
CA GLY A 84 -1.52 -4.42 6.41
C GLY A 84 -2.46 -3.69 7.38
N VAL A 85 -2.84 -4.34 8.49
CA VAL A 85 -3.64 -3.69 9.56
C VAL A 85 -2.93 -2.44 10.10
N GLU A 86 -1.65 -2.55 10.43
CA GLU A 86 -0.85 -1.43 10.95
C GLU A 86 -0.73 -0.31 9.93
N ALA A 87 -0.44 -0.64 8.67
CA ALA A 87 -0.32 0.32 7.59
C ALA A 87 -1.62 1.10 7.34
N GLU A 88 -2.78 0.44 7.38
CA GLU A 88 -4.06 1.12 7.18
C GLU A 88 -4.45 2.03 8.36
N ILE A 89 -4.07 1.67 9.58
CA ILE A 89 -4.25 2.53 10.76
C ILE A 89 -3.36 3.78 10.63
N GLU A 90 -2.10 3.62 10.27
CA GLU A 90 -1.16 4.74 10.05
C GLU A 90 -1.60 5.62 8.89
N ASN A 91 -2.08 5.04 7.79
CA ASN A 91 -2.63 5.75 6.65
C ASN A 91 -3.81 6.65 7.04
N ALA A 92 -4.77 6.11 7.80
CA ALA A 92 -5.91 6.88 8.27
C ALA A 92 -5.48 8.07 9.15
N ALA A 93 -4.52 7.87 10.05
CA ALA A 93 -3.98 8.93 10.91
C ALA A 93 -3.21 9.99 10.09
N MET A 94 -2.45 9.57 9.08
CA MET A 94 -1.78 10.47 8.14
C MET A 94 -2.81 11.37 7.43
N TYR A 95 -3.87 10.78 6.86
CA TYR A 95 -4.91 11.57 6.18
C TYR A 95 -5.62 12.54 7.12
N ASP A 96 -5.92 12.16 8.37
CA ASP A 96 -6.48 13.09 9.37
C ASP A 96 -5.62 14.33 9.54
N ARG A 97 -4.32 14.15 9.69
CA ARG A 97 -3.35 15.22 9.83
C ARG A 97 -3.27 16.09 8.57
N LEU A 98 -3.13 15.46 7.40
CA LEU A 98 -2.97 16.17 6.13
C LEU A 98 -4.22 16.97 5.77
N ILE A 99 -5.40 16.40 5.92
CA ILE A 99 -6.70 17.06 5.66
C ILE A 99 -6.87 18.30 6.52
N GLY A 100 -6.37 18.27 7.77
CA GLY A 100 -6.40 19.43 8.67
C GLY A 100 -5.48 20.58 8.25
N GLN A 101 -4.50 20.33 7.38
CA GLN A 101 -3.49 21.31 6.96
C GLN A 101 -3.80 21.99 5.63
N ILE A 102 -4.68 21.40 4.80
CA ILE A 102 -4.94 21.87 3.44
C ILE A 102 -6.20 22.72 3.38
N GLY A 103 -6.11 23.83 2.63
CA GLY A 103 -7.23 24.73 2.37
C GLY A 103 -8.00 24.43 1.08
N ASP A 104 -7.38 23.74 0.12
CA ASP A 104 -7.99 23.44 -1.16
C ASP A 104 -9.15 22.44 -1.03
N PRO A 105 -10.39 22.79 -1.36
CA PRO A 105 -11.55 21.93 -1.15
C PRO A 105 -11.54 20.68 -2.04
N ARG A 106 -10.95 20.76 -3.24
CA ARG A 106 -10.88 19.65 -4.19
C ARG A 106 -9.89 18.59 -3.71
N ALA A 107 -8.71 18.99 -3.25
CA ALA A 107 -7.73 18.08 -2.66
C ALA A 107 -8.29 17.43 -1.39
N ARG A 108 -8.95 18.23 -0.55
CA ARG A 108 -9.59 17.77 0.68
C ARG A 108 -10.65 16.69 0.41
N GLU A 109 -11.51 16.90 -0.56
CA GLU A 109 -12.54 15.91 -0.95
C GLU A 109 -11.93 14.57 -1.41
N VAL A 110 -10.89 14.63 -2.24
CA VAL A 110 -10.18 13.43 -2.68
C VAL A 110 -9.56 12.71 -1.49
N MET A 111 -8.81 13.39 -0.63
CA MET A 111 -8.18 12.78 0.54
C MET A 111 -9.20 12.16 1.52
N LEU A 112 -10.33 12.80 1.77
CA LEU A 112 -11.41 12.23 2.59
C LEU A 112 -11.94 10.92 2.01
N ARG A 113 -12.10 10.85 0.70
CA ARG A 113 -12.54 9.64 0.01
C ARG A 113 -11.52 8.51 0.13
N LEU A 114 -10.22 8.80 -0.02
CA LEU A 114 -9.16 7.81 0.13
C LEU A 114 -9.07 7.31 1.56
N GLN A 115 -9.09 8.21 2.54
CA GLN A 115 -9.12 7.84 3.96
C GLN A 115 -10.30 6.91 4.29
N ARG A 116 -11.48 7.22 3.79
CA ARG A 116 -12.66 6.39 4.00
C ARG A 116 -12.49 4.98 3.43
N ALA A 117 -11.86 4.85 2.26
CA ALA A 117 -11.55 3.55 1.67
C ALA A 117 -10.62 2.72 2.57
N SER A 118 -9.57 3.32 3.12
CA SER A 118 -8.67 2.66 4.08
C SER A 118 -9.41 2.20 5.33
N GLN A 119 -10.22 3.07 5.95
CA GLN A 119 -10.90 2.76 7.20
C GLN A 119 -12.05 1.76 7.05
N GLU A 120 -12.87 1.89 6.00
CA GLU A 120 -14.11 1.14 5.85
C GLU A 120 -13.96 -0.14 5.01
N ARG A 121 -12.89 -0.26 4.21
CA ARG A 121 -12.69 -1.39 3.30
C ARG A 121 -11.38 -2.13 3.53
N HIS A 122 -10.24 -1.43 3.49
CA HIS A 122 -8.92 -2.07 3.56
C HIS A 122 -8.66 -2.63 4.96
N LEU A 123 -8.78 -1.80 5.98
CA LEU A 123 -8.56 -2.22 7.37
C LEU A 123 -9.42 -3.42 7.78
N PRO A 124 -10.74 -3.43 7.57
CA PRO A 124 -11.56 -4.62 7.85
C PRO A 124 -11.16 -5.85 7.03
N ALA A 125 -10.74 -5.68 5.77
CA ALA A 125 -10.30 -6.78 4.94
C ALA A 125 -9.00 -7.42 5.46
N PHE A 126 -8.02 -6.62 5.90
CA PHE A 126 -6.80 -7.12 6.52
C PHE A 126 -7.07 -7.80 7.86
N ARG A 127 -7.96 -7.27 8.69
CA ARG A 127 -8.36 -7.90 9.96
C ARG A 127 -8.98 -9.29 9.70
N ARG A 128 -9.89 -9.42 8.75
CA ARG A 128 -10.44 -10.73 8.36
C ARG A 128 -9.36 -11.66 7.79
N GLY A 129 -8.41 -11.13 7.03
CA GLY A 129 -7.25 -11.87 6.55
C GLY A 129 -6.41 -12.44 7.69
N LEU A 130 -6.08 -11.59 8.66
CA LEU A 130 -5.33 -11.98 9.86
C LEU A 130 -6.07 -13.06 10.68
N GLU A 131 -7.36 -12.90 10.90
CA GLU A 131 -8.20 -13.90 11.58
C GLU A 131 -8.16 -15.26 10.89
N ARG A 132 -8.27 -15.30 9.55
CA ARG A 132 -8.19 -16.57 8.79
C ARG A 132 -6.85 -17.27 8.95
N GLU A 133 -5.76 -16.52 8.91
CA GLU A 133 -4.42 -17.08 9.01
C GLU A 133 -4.04 -17.49 10.43
N THR A 134 -4.64 -16.88 11.45
CA THR A 134 -4.40 -17.21 12.86
C THR A 134 -5.36 -18.24 13.42
N SER A 135 -6.62 -18.29 12.98
CA SER A 135 -7.63 -19.26 13.42
C SER A 135 -7.46 -20.64 12.80
N GLY A 136 -6.71 -20.74 11.70
CA GLY A 136 -6.36 -21.99 11.03
C GLY A 136 -5.26 -22.80 11.72
N GLY A 137 -5.05 -22.62 13.02
CA GLY A 137 -3.91 -23.05 13.84
C GLY A 137 -3.52 -24.53 13.83
N ASP A 138 -4.05 -25.34 12.92
CA ASP A 138 -3.62 -26.73 12.69
C ASP A 138 -3.29 -27.01 11.20
N ARG A 139 -3.34 -26.01 10.34
CA ARG A 139 -2.88 -26.09 8.95
C ARG A 139 -1.68 -25.18 8.79
N GLY A 140 -0.49 -25.75 8.85
CA GLY A 140 0.82 -25.09 8.83
C GLY A 140 0.84 -23.68 8.25
N ALA A 141 1.45 -22.75 8.97
CA ALA A 141 1.57 -21.35 8.57
C ALA A 141 1.98 -21.25 7.08
N ARG A 142 1.21 -20.50 6.29
CA ARG A 142 1.58 -20.26 4.89
C ARG A 142 2.86 -19.42 4.86
N THR A 143 3.96 -20.09 4.56
CA THR A 143 5.28 -19.48 4.39
C THR A 143 5.56 -19.24 2.92
N ALA A 144 6.31 -18.17 2.65
CA ALA A 144 6.79 -17.92 1.30
C ALA A 144 7.73 -19.06 0.87
N PRO A 145 7.60 -19.60 -0.36
CA PRO A 145 8.50 -20.62 -0.84
C PRO A 145 9.93 -20.07 -0.92
N LEU A 146 10.90 -20.81 -0.33
CA LEU A 146 12.31 -20.49 -0.44
C LEU A 146 12.68 -20.42 -1.93
N ARG A 147 13.08 -19.25 -2.41
CA ARG A 147 13.63 -19.11 -3.76
C ARG A 147 14.86 -20.01 -3.86
N ARG A 148 14.78 -21.11 -4.61
CA ARG A 148 15.95 -21.91 -4.98
C ARG A 148 16.92 -20.99 -5.72
N ARG A 149 18.08 -20.72 -5.11
CA ARG A 149 19.22 -20.14 -5.84
C ARG A 149 19.50 -21.03 -7.05
N ALA A 150 19.35 -20.47 -8.24
CA ALA A 150 19.78 -21.16 -9.46
C ALA A 150 21.27 -21.50 -9.28
N ARG A 151 21.61 -22.80 -9.23
CA ARG A 151 22.98 -23.27 -9.34
C ARG A 151 23.47 -22.88 -10.73
N VAL A 152 24.31 -21.88 -10.81
CA VAL A 152 25.11 -21.62 -11.99
C VAL A 152 26.02 -22.87 -12.14
N ARG A 153 25.67 -23.72 -13.06
CA ARG A 153 26.62 -24.78 -13.52
C ARG A 153 27.72 -24.06 -14.29
N GLY A 154 28.85 -23.82 -13.63
CA GLY A 154 30.07 -23.48 -14.30
C GLY A 154 30.41 -24.63 -15.25
N ARG A 155 30.35 -24.38 -16.55
CA ARG A 155 31.04 -25.22 -17.53
C ARG A 155 32.54 -24.92 -17.39
N GLY A 156 33.24 -25.81 -16.75
CA GLY A 156 34.71 -25.88 -16.88
C GLY A 156 35.06 -26.39 -18.26
N LEU A 157 36.05 -25.77 -18.84
CA LEU A 157 36.80 -26.22 -20.01
C LEU A 157 37.57 -27.53 -19.70
#